data_52d2db7adf6453f1b97bc50e6352e85a
#
_entry.id   52d2db7adf6453f1b97bc50e6352e85a
#
_cell.length_a   1.000
_cell.length_b   1.000
_cell.length_c   1.000
_cell.angle_alpha   90.00
_cell.angle_beta   90.00
_cell.angle_gamma   90.00
#
_symmetry.space_group_name_H-M   'P 1'
#
loop_
_entity.id
_entity.type
_entity.pdbx_description
1 polymer ?
#
loop_
_entity_poly.entity_id
_entity_poly.type
_entity_poly.pdbx_seq_one_letter_code
_entity_poly.pdbx_strand_id
1 'polypeptide(L)'
;MAKKIIVLSGKQYSVKDTVAKILLENLTGFKRVGIGDAIKLEYSQRTGLSVEEIEKNKATYRPDLINLGNEGRAISDTYWLSALLNIEGNLIIPDMRLKKEYKFFTEQNAFTIRVNSTYENRSKRGTVVKDYANGTKSFTHKKILDN
;
A
#
# COMPACT_ATOMS: atom_id res chain seq x y z
N MET A 1 -5.27 15.37 18.73
CA MET A 1 -6.13 14.20 18.52
C MET A 1 -5.39 13.12 17.80
N ALA A 2 -5.66 11.90 18.17
CA ALA A 2 -5.02 10.76 17.51
C ALA A 2 -5.49 10.66 16.06
N LYS A 3 -4.54 10.41 15.17
CA LYS A 3 -4.83 10.17 13.77
C LYS A 3 -5.59 8.86 13.62
N LYS A 4 -6.56 8.85 12.72
CA LYS A 4 -7.29 7.63 12.37
C LYS A 4 -6.70 7.04 11.10
N ILE A 5 -6.49 5.74 11.10
CA ILE A 5 -5.92 5.02 9.96
C ILE A 5 -6.84 3.84 9.64
N ILE A 6 -7.24 3.73 8.39
CA ILE A 6 -8.00 2.60 7.88
C ILE A 6 -7.12 1.90 6.86
N VAL A 7 -6.91 0.60 7.02
CA VAL A 7 -6.05 -0.18 6.15
C VAL A 7 -6.86 -1.27 5.49
N LEU A 8 -6.73 -1.39 4.17
CA LEU A 8 -7.45 -2.40 3.41
C LEU A 8 -6.50 -3.48 2.92
N SER A 9 -6.92 -4.71 2.97
CA SER A 9 -6.19 -5.84 2.40
C SER A 9 -7.14 -6.70 1.57
N GLY A 10 -6.58 -7.57 0.77
CA GLY A 10 -7.34 -8.47 -0.09
C GLY A 10 -6.52 -8.87 -1.29
N LYS A 11 -6.94 -9.93 -1.94
CA LYS A 11 -6.24 -10.45 -3.11
C LYS A 11 -6.41 -9.54 -4.32
N GLN A 12 -5.57 -9.77 -5.31
CA GLN A 12 -5.62 -9.02 -6.56
C GLN A 12 -7.03 -9.03 -7.16
N TYR A 13 -7.48 -7.90 -7.63
CA TYR A 13 -8.82 -7.70 -8.19
C TYR A 13 -9.97 -7.94 -7.20
N SER A 14 -9.72 -7.83 -5.91
CA SER A 14 -10.77 -7.94 -4.90
C SER A 14 -11.53 -6.62 -4.68
N VAL A 15 -11.29 -5.62 -5.52
CA VAL A 15 -11.89 -4.29 -5.51
C VAL A 15 -11.56 -3.42 -4.29
N LYS A 16 -10.35 -3.60 -3.76
CA LYS A 16 -9.89 -2.77 -2.63
C LYS A 16 -9.94 -1.28 -2.94
N ASP A 17 -9.55 -0.90 -4.15
CA ASP A 17 -9.54 0.51 -4.53
C ASP A 17 -10.97 1.07 -4.62
N THR A 18 -11.93 0.25 -5.02
CA THR A 18 -13.33 0.67 -5.05
C THR A 18 -13.84 0.92 -3.63
N VAL A 19 -13.50 0.03 -2.70
CA VAL A 19 -13.87 0.21 -1.28
C VAL A 19 -13.22 1.47 -0.74
N ALA A 20 -11.95 1.70 -1.03
CA ALA A 20 -11.25 2.91 -0.61
C ALA A 20 -11.94 4.16 -1.13
N LYS A 21 -12.36 4.15 -2.39
CA LYS A 21 -13.06 5.27 -3.02
C LYS A 21 -14.38 5.56 -2.31
N ILE A 22 -15.15 4.52 -2.03
CA ILE A 22 -16.43 4.66 -1.32
C ILE A 22 -16.20 5.26 0.07
N LEU A 23 -15.18 4.79 0.78
CA LEU A 23 -14.86 5.33 2.09
C LEU A 23 -14.48 6.82 2.01
N LEU A 24 -13.70 7.20 1.02
CA LEU A 24 -13.31 8.60 0.84
C LEU A 24 -14.50 9.51 0.55
N GLU A 25 -15.48 8.99 -0.19
CA GLU A 25 -16.70 9.74 -0.52
C GLU A 25 -17.59 9.95 0.71
N ASN A 26 -17.52 9.05 1.69
CA ASN A 26 -18.41 9.06 2.84
C ASN A 26 -17.76 9.50 4.14
N LEU A 27 -16.44 9.59 4.20
CA LEU A 27 -15.73 9.99 5.42
C LEU A 27 -15.00 11.31 5.20
N THR A 28 -15.22 12.25 6.11
CA THR A 28 -14.60 13.56 6.04
C THR A 28 -13.20 13.52 6.68
N GLY A 29 -12.26 14.20 6.06
CA GLY A 29 -10.92 14.36 6.64
C GLY A 29 -9.96 13.20 6.40
N PHE A 30 -10.34 12.25 5.55
CA PHE A 30 -9.45 11.16 5.18
C PHE A 30 -8.83 11.40 3.82
N LYS A 31 -7.63 10.89 3.61
CA LYS A 31 -7.00 10.88 2.29
C LYS A 31 -6.40 9.52 2.01
N ARG A 32 -6.35 9.17 0.73
CA ARG A 32 -5.79 7.91 0.28
C ARG A 32 -4.27 8.03 0.17
N VAL A 33 -3.56 7.09 0.76
CA VAL A 33 -2.10 7.05 0.71
C VAL A 33 -1.67 5.60 0.48
N GLY A 34 -0.87 5.36 -0.54
CA GLY A 34 -0.31 4.03 -0.76
C GLY A 34 0.92 3.80 0.10
N ILE A 35 1.25 2.54 0.35
CA ILE A 35 2.41 2.20 1.17
C ILE A 35 3.71 2.73 0.56
N GLY A 36 3.81 2.76 -0.76
CA GLY A 36 4.99 3.31 -1.44
C GLY A 36 5.05 4.83 -1.53
N ASP A 37 4.01 5.53 -1.11
CA ASP A 37 3.95 6.98 -1.29
C ASP A 37 4.99 7.72 -0.44
N ALA A 38 5.35 7.17 0.72
CA ALA A 38 6.38 7.79 1.55
C ALA A 38 7.73 7.83 0.82
N ILE A 39 8.03 6.80 0.05
CA ILE A 39 9.26 6.74 -0.76
C ILE A 39 9.25 7.85 -1.80
N LYS A 40 8.13 8.02 -2.49
CA LYS A 40 7.98 9.06 -3.51
C LYS A 40 8.09 10.46 -2.91
N LEU A 41 7.50 10.67 -1.73
CA LEU A 41 7.58 11.96 -1.06
C LEU A 41 9.02 12.30 -0.68
N GLU A 42 9.76 11.34 -0.15
CA GLU A 42 11.15 11.60 0.19
C GLU A 42 12.01 11.83 -1.06
N TYR A 43 11.78 11.07 -2.11
CA TYR A 43 12.49 11.28 -3.38
C TYR A 43 12.20 12.67 -3.93
N SER A 44 10.95 13.11 -3.86
CA SER A 44 10.56 14.46 -4.26
C SER A 44 11.34 15.52 -3.49
N GLN A 45 11.46 15.34 -2.18
CA GLN A 45 12.19 16.29 -1.34
C GLN A 45 13.68 16.30 -1.66
N ARG A 46 14.28 15.16 -1.93
CA ARG A 46 15.71 15.06 -2.22
C ARG A 46 16.09 15.60 -3.59
N THR A 47 15.21 15.47 -4.58
CA THR A 47 15.51 15.83 -5.96
C THR A 47 14.93 17.16 -6.39
N GLY A 48 13.96 17.68 -5.67
CA GLY A 48 13.23 18.87 -6.09
C GLY A 48 12.16 18.60 -7.13
N LEU A 49 11.99 17.33 -7.55
CA LEU A 49 10.93 16.96 -8.49
C LEU A 49 9.60 16.87 -7.74
N SER A 50 8.51 17.26 -8.38
CA SER A 50 7.19 17.08 -7.77
C SER A 50 6.78 15.61 -7.82
N VAL A 51 5.89 15.21 -6.92
CA VAL A 51 5.35 13.84 -6.93
C VAL A 51 4.65 13.56 -8.26
N GLU A 52 3.97 14.56 -8.81
CA GLU A 52 3.30 14.44 -10.10
C GLU A 52 4.27 14.14 -11.22
N GLU A 53 5.40 14.83 -11.24
CA GLU A 53 6.45 14.59 -12.23
C GLU A 53 7.02 13.18 -12.10
N ILE A 54 7.23 12.72 -10.87
CA ILE A 54 7.73 11.37 -10.62
C ILE A 54 6.74 10.32 -11.13
N GLU A 55 5.45 10.50 -10.86
CA GLU A 55 4.42 9.58 -11.33
C GLU A 55 4.31 9.57 -12.85
N LYS A 56 4.40 10.74 -13.46
CA LYS A 56 4.29 10.88 -14.90
C LYS A 56 5.44 10.18 -15.63
N ASN A 57 6.63 10.17 -15.04
CA ASN A 57 7.81 9.55 -15.61
C ASN A 57 8.29 8.37 -14.77
N LYS A 58 7.34 7.60 -14.29
CA LYS A 58 7.60 6.51 -13.33
C LYS A 58 8.68 5.54 -13.78
N ALA A 59 8.67 5.17 -15.06
CA ALA A 59 9.67 4.23 -15.58
C ALA A 59 11.09 4.79 -15.46
N THR A 60 11.25 6.10 -15.68
CA THR A 60 12.54 6.75 -15.59
C THR A 60 13.10 6.76 -14.18
N TYR A 61 12.23 6.99 -13.19
CA TYR A 61 12.66 7.13 -11.80
C TYR A 61 12.58 5.84 -10.99
N ARG A 62 12.02 4.78 -11.57
CA ARG A 62 11.84 3.52 -10.86
C ARG A 62 13.12 2.95 -10.23
N PRO A 63 14.27 2.93 -10.92
CA PRO A 63 15.49 2.43 -10.29
C PRO A 63 15.88 3.22 -9.04
N ASP A 64 15.75 4.53 -9.09
CA ASP A 64 16.09 5.39 -7.95
C ASP A 64 15.11 5.16 -6.80
N LEU A 65 13.83 4.99 -7.09
CA LEU A 65 12.84 4.71 -6.07
C LEU A 65 13.08 3.36 -5.39
N ILE A 66 13.47 2.36 -6.18
CA ILE A 66 13.80 1.04 -5.63
C ILE A 66 15.02 1.15 -4.70
N ASN A 67 16.05 1.86 -5.12
CA ASN A 67 17.24 2.05 -4.31
C ASN A 67 16.93 2.78 -3.01
N LEU A 68 16.14 3.83 -3.08
CA LEU A 68 15.73 4.57 -1.90
C LEU A 68 14.89 3.70 -0.96
N GLY A 69 13.98 2.92 -1.52
CA GLY A 69 13.18 2.00 -0.73
C GLY A 69 14.06 0.98 0.01
N ASN A 70 15.06 0.44 -0.65
CA ASN A 70 15.99 -0.51 -0.05
C ASN A 70 16.85 0.16 1.02
N GLU A 71 17.26 1.39 0.80
CA GLU A 71 18.03 2.16 1.77
C GLU A 71 17.26 2.32 3.09
N GLY A 72 15.99 2.68 3.01
CA GLY A 72 15.17 2.81 4.21
C GLY A 72 14.95 1.47 4.90
N ARG A 73 14.68 0.42 4.14
CA ARG A 73 14.48 -0.91 4.71
C ARG A 73 15.73 -1.49 5.36
N ALA A 74 16.90 -1.06 4.91
CA ALA A 74 18.17 -1.46 5.55
C ALA A 74 18.31 -0.84 6.94
N ILE A 75 17.69 0.31 7.18
CA ILE A 75 17.67 0.95 8.48
C ILE A 75 16.67 0.24 9.40
N SER A 76 15.48 -0.02 8.90
CA SER A 76 14.42 -0.69 9.66
C SER A 76 13.36 -1.24 8.70
N ASP A 77 12.86 -2.43 9.00
CA ASP A 77 11.78 -3.04 8.20
C ASP A 77 10.53 -2.18 8.14
N THR A 78 10.32 -1.34 9.15
CA THR A 78 9.14 -0.48 9.23
C THR A 78 9.44 0.98 8.92
N TYR A 79 10.61 1.27 8.37
CA TYR A 79 11.03 2.65 8.09
C TYR A 79 9.97 3.42 7.28
N TRP A 80 9.53 2.85 6.17
CA TRP A 80 8.56 3.53 5.30
C TRP A 80 7.16 3.52 5.87
N LEU A 81 6.81 2.50 6.63
CA LEU A 81 5.52 2.46 7.32
C LEU A 81 5.45 3.55 8.39
N SER A 82 6.54 3.72 9.14
CA SER A 82 6.63 4.80 10.12
C SER A 82 6.55 6.17 9.45
N ALA A 83 7.15 6.30 8.28
CA ALA A 83 7.10 7.54 7.52
C ALA A 83 5.68 7.91 7.10
N LEU A 84 4.84 6.91 6.80
CA LEU A 84 3.44 7.17 6.48
C LEU A 84 2.69 7.83 7.64
N LEU A 85 3.05 7.52 8.87
CA LEU A 85 2.40 8.08 10.04
C LEU A 85 2.66 9.58 10.18
N ASN A 86 3.68 10.10 9.50
CA ASN A 86 3.99 11.52 9.53
C ASN A 86 3.20 12.32 8.50
N ILE A 87 2.47 11.64 7.63
CA ILE A 87 1.61 12.32 6.65
C ILE A 87 0.41 12.88 7.41
N GLU A 88 0.15 14.15 7.22
CA GLU A 88 -0.90 14.84 7.95
C GLU A 88 -2.30 14.35 7.59
N GLY A 89 -3.18 14.27 8.60
CA GLY A 89 -4.57 13.90 8.41
C GLY A 89 -4.83 12.42 8.67
N ASN A 90 -6.08 12.04 8.56
CA ASN A 90 -6.50 10.65 8.68
C ASN A 90 -6.24 9.94 7.34
N LEU A 91 -5.83 8.69 7.41
CA LEU A 91 -5.35 7.98 6.22
C LEU A 91 -6.19 6.75 5.90
N ILE A 92 -6.39 6.52 4.60
CA ILE A 92 -6.89 5.25 4.08
C ILE A 92 -5.76 4.65 3.27
N ILE A 93 -5.29 3.48 3.67
CA ILE A 93 -4.19 2.78 3.02
C ILE A 93 -4.76 1.52 2.35
N PRO A 94 -4.93 1.54 1.02
CA PRO A 94 -5.68 0.48 0.33
C PRO A 94 -4.84 -0.70 -0.14
N ASP A 95 -3.54 -0.69 0.09
CA ASP A 95 -2.64 -1.65 -0.54
C ASP A 95 -1.78 -2.44 0.44
N MET A 96 -2.27 -2.67 1.64
CA MET A 96 -1.57 -3.53 2.61
C MET A 96 -1.55 -4.97 2.10
N ARG A 97 -0.37 -5.59 2.11
CA ARG A 97 -0.20 -6.94 1.57
C ARG A 97 0.55 -7.89 2.48
N LEU A 98 1.48 -7.38 3.27
CA LEU A 98 2.40 -8.23 4.02
C LEU A 98 1.98 -8.36 5.47
N LYS A 99 2.28 -9.51 6.06
CA LYS A 99 1.96 -9.76 7.47
C LYS A 99 2.66 -8.77 8.40
N LYS A 100 3.88 -8.36 8.08
CA LYS A 100 4.59 -7.39 8.88
C LYS A 100 3.92 -6.02 8.84
N GLU A 101 3.29 -5.68 7.72
CA GLU A 101 2.53 -4.45 7.59
C GLU A 101 1.27 -4.51 8.46
N TYR A 102 0.59 -5.64 8.42
CA TYR A 102 -0.59 -5.86 9.26
C TYR A 102 -0.24 -5.71 10.74
N LYS A 103 0.86 -6.33 11.16
CA LYS A 103 1.31 -6.24 12.54
C LYS A 103 1.61 -4.79 12.93
N PHE A 104 2.32 -4.08 12.06
CA PHE A 104 2.67 -2.68 12.31
C PHE A 104 1.42 -1.82 12.50
N PHE A 105 0.49 -1.90 11.55
CA PHE A 105 -0.72 -1.07 11.61
C PHE A 105 -1.64 -1.45 12.76
N THR A 106 -1.70 -2.73 13.10
CA THR A 106 -2.47 -3.17 14.26
C THR A 106 -1.89 -2.57 15.55
N GLU A 107 -0.59 -2.52 15.67
CA GLU A 107 0.08 -1.90 16.81
C GLU A 107 -0.17 -0.40 16.89
N GLN A 108 -0.48 0.22 15.76
CA GLN A 108 -0.84 1.64 15.69
C GLN A 108 -2.34 1.87 15.86
N ASN A 109 -3.08 0.85 16.24
CA ASN A 109 -4.53 0.90 16.42
C ASN A 109 -5.31 1.27 15.14
N ALA A 110 -4.77 0.89 13.99
CA ALA A 110 -5.45 1.09 12.72
C ALA A 110 -6.67 0.18 12.61
N PHE A 111 -7.69 0.66 11.94
CA PHE A 111 -8.87 -0.15 11.62
C PHE A 111 -8.57 -0.94 10.36
N THR A 112 -8.57 -2.26 10.45
CA THR A 112 -8.21 -3.11 9.32
C THR A 112 -9.45 -3.71 8.70
N ILE A 113 -9.56 -3.63 7.37
CA ILE A 113 -10.67 -4.20 6.61
C ILE A 113 -10.08 -5.16 5.58
N ARG A 114 -10.60 -6.37 5.56
CA ARG A 114 -10.23 -7.31 4.52
C ARG A 114 -11.35 -7.38 3.49
N VAL A 115 -10.99 -7.14 2.22
CA VAL A 115 -11.94 -7.21 1.11
C VAL A 115 -11.80 -8.56 0.46
N ASN A 116 -12.84 -9.37 0.55
CA ASN A 116 -12.83 -10.72 -0.01
C ASN A 116 -13.61 -10.78 -1.32
N SER A 117 -13.09 -11.54 -2.26
CA SER A 117 -13.77 -11.81 -3.51
C SER A 117 -13.29 -13.18 -3.99
N THR A 118 -14.17 -13.95 -4.59
CA THR A 118 -13.79 -15.28 -5.07
C THR A 118 -12.79 -15.15 -6.22
N TYR A 119 -11.99 -16.20 -6.43
CA TYR A 119 -11.08 -16.25 -7.56
C TYR A 119 -11.86 -16.08 -8.88
N GLU A 120 -13.02 -16.70 -8.98
CA GLU A 120 -13.87 -16.61 -10.17
C GLU A 120 -14.23 -15.15 -10.48
N ASN A 121 -14.70 -14.41 -9.48
CA ASN A 121 -15.06 -13.01 -9.69
C ASN A 121 -13.84 -12.14 -9.97
N ARG A 122 -12.71 -12.40 -9.32
CA ARG A 122 -11.48 -11.65 -9.57
C ARG A 122 -10.97 -11.87 -10.99
N SER A 123 -11.08 -13.10 -11.49
CA SER A 123 -10.64 -13.44 -12.84
C SER A 123 -11.42 -12.69 -13.91
N LYS A 124 -12.69 -12.40 -13.65
CA LYS A 124 -13.53 -11.65 -14.58
C LYS A 124 -13.12 -10.18 -14.68
N ARG A 125 -12.40 -9.66 -13.69
CA ARG A 125 -11.98 -8.26 -13.65
C ARG A 125 -10.63 -8.02 -14.29
N GLY A 126 -9.83 -9.09 -14.47
CA GLY A 126 -8.52 -8.98 -15.06
C GLY A 126 -7.74 -10.27 -14.92
N THR A 127 -6.52 -10.28 -15.44
CA THR A 127 -5.65 -11.45 -15.34
C THR A 127 -5.10 -11.55 -13.92
N VAL A 128 -5.50 -12.59 -13.21
CA VAL A 128 -5.04 -12.83 -11.85
C VAL A 128 -3.78 -13.66 -11.88
N VAL A 129 -2.71 -13.17 -11.25
CA VAL A 129 -1.51 -13.97 -11.02
C VAL A 129 -1.92 -15.07 -10.07
N LYS A 130 -1.45 -16.30 -10.33
CA LYS A 130 -1.86 -17.43 -9.51
C LYS A 130 -1.67 -17.15 -8.04
N ASP A 131 -2.68 -17.53 -7.27
CA ASP A 131 -2.64 -17.38 -5.83
C ASP A 131 -1.54 -18.26 -5.25
N TYR A 132 -0.98 -17.84 -4.18
CA TYR A 132 0.10 -18.54 -3.58
C TYR A 132 -0.20 -19.83 -3.04
N ALA A 133 -1.40 -20.02 -2.62
CA ALA A 133 -1.83 -21.31 -2.16
C ALA A 133 -1.56 -22.39 -3.20
N ASN A 134 -1.41 -21.99 -4.44
CA ASN A 134 -1.10 -22.91 -5.53
C ASN A 134 0.37 -23.11 -5.74
N GLY A 135 1.18 -22.50 -4.91
CA GLY A 135 2.62 -22.68 -4.99
C GLY A 135 3.29 -21.99 -6.15
N THR A 136 2.58 -21.12 -6.86
CA THR A 136 3.23 -20.52 -7.94
C THR A 136 3.65 -19.18 -7.61
N LYS A 137 4.54 -18.78 -7.99
CA LYS A 137 5.05 -17.68 -8.07
C LYS A 137 5.05 -16.78 -7.41
N SER A 138 5.56 -16.38 -6.89
CA SER A 138 5.79 -15.62 -6.70
C SER A 138 5.95 -14.65 -6.12
N PHE A 139 6.81 -14.56 -6.06
CA PHE A 139 7.30 -13.41 -5.81
C PHE A 139 6.81 -12.85 -4.54
N THR A 140 6.70 -11.71 -4.41
CA THR A 140 6.44 -11.08 -3.16
C THR A 140 5.36 -11.70 -2.38
N HIS A 141 4.66 -12.54 -2.97
CA HIS A 141 3.44 -12.90 -2.48
C HIS A 141 3.42 -13.90 -1.43
N LYS A 142 4.45 -14.66 -1.22
CA LYS A 142 4.40 -15.64 -0.19
C LYS A 142 4.17 -15.07 1.20
N LYS A 143 4.17 -13.77 1.35
CA LYS A 143 3.89 -13.12 2.63
C LYS A 143 2.56 -12.40 2.63
N ILE A 144 1.77 -12.60 1.62
CA ILE A 144 0.46 -11.95 1.53
C ILE A 144 -0.48 -12.52 2.57
N LEU A 145 -1.24 -11.64 3.20
CA LEU A 145 -2.16 -12.01 4.28
C LEU A 145 -3.21 -13.01 3.89
N ASP A 146 -3.64 -12.98 2.66
CA ASP A 146 -4.75 -13.82 2.22
C ASP A 146 -4.33 -15.15 1.61
N ASN A 147 -3.15 -15.61 1.89
CA ASN A 147 -2.76 -16.97 1.55
C ASN A 147 -3.37 -17.97 2.49
#